data_35557b099dbe0cda923ee253a8ade2ba
#
_entry.id   35557b099dbe0cda923ee253a8ade2ba
#
_cell.length_a   1.000
_cell.length_b   1.000
_cell.length_c   1.000
_cell.angle_alpha   90.00
_cell.angle_beta   90.00
_cell.angle_gamma   90.00
#
_symmetry.space_group_name_H-M   'P 1'
#
loop_
_entity.id
_entity.type
_entity.pdbx_description
1 polymer ?
#
loop_
_entity_poly.entity_id
_entity_poly.type
_entity_poly.pdbx_seq_one_letter_code
_entity_poly.pdbx_strand_id
1 'polypeptide(L)'
;PILGEEIDKIENFVNTMVSKKTDVRTRLMTPDEAVKNGALALFGEKYGDEVRVLSMGDEEGRYFSTELCGGTHVKNTGNIGKFKIISQSSIAAGVRRIEALRDKQLEEYLKNKEKLSNISFKKNDEAIKELSQQIIDLGGKPTLEEIDPKILIKNLTKQLDAISVVSILDDKSKNIIKDIKINEVKLRLQKVEGLESKELRKLVDKGKKELIEGVVVV
;
A
#
# COMPACT_ATOMS: atom_id res chain seq x y z
N PRO A 1 -3.10 -2.90 -17.25
CA PRO A 1 -3.28 -1.70 -16.44
C PRO A 1 -2.96 -0.48 -17.29
N ILE A 2 -3.67 0.63 -17.06
CA ILE A 2 -3.31 1.93 -17.62
C ILE A 2 -2.01 2.34 -16.90
N LEU A 3 -1.01 2.76 -17.65
CA LEU A 3 0.27 3.18 -17.09
C LEU A 3 0.16 4.53 -16.36
N GLY A 4 1.03 4.82 -15.42
CA GLY A 4 1.01 6.07 -14.66
C GLY A 4 1.04 7.30 -15.56
N GLU A 5 1.90 7.30 -16.58
CA GLU A 5 2.00 8.38 -17.56
C GLU A 5 0.71 8.58 -18.40
N GLU A 6 -0.03 7.50 -18.66
CA GLU A 6 -1.32 7.58 -19.36
C GLU A 6 -2.39 8.18 -18.45
N ILE A 7 -2.38 7.83 -17.15
CA ILE A 7 -3.26 8.44 -16.14
C ILE A 7 -3.02 9.95 -16.07
N ASP A 8 -1.77 10.37 -15.98
CA ASP A 8 -1.40 11.79 -15.93
C ASP A 8 -1.87 12.54 -17.19
N LYS A 9 -1.75 11.94 -18.38
CA LYS A 9 -2.26 12.50 -19.62
C LYS A 9 -3.79 12.64 -19.60
N ILE A 10 -4.50 11.63 -19.12
CA ILE A 10 -5.98 11.65 -19.00
C ILE A 10 -6.40 12.74 -18.01
N GLU A 11 -5.78 12.79 -16.82
CA GLU A 11 -6.09 13.82 -15.81
C GLU A 11 -5.85 15.22 -16.34
N ASN A 12 -4.71 15.46 -16.99
CA ASN A 12 -4.38 16.76 -17.59
C ASN A 12 -5.38 17.14 -18.66
N PHE A 13 -5.77 16.21 -19.52
CA PHE A 13 -6.75 16.43 -20.56
C PHE A 13 -8.13 16.81 -19.99
N VAL A 14 -8.64 16.03 -19.03
CA VAL A 14 -9.92 16.31 -18.36
C VAL A 14 -9.88 17.66 -17.66
N ASN A 15 -8.82 17.94 -16.89
CA ASN A 15 -8.69 19.21 -16.17
C ASN A 15 -8.57 20.42 -17.14
N THR A 16 -7.97 20.22 -18.31
CA THR A 16 -7.95 21.24 -19.37
C THR A 16 -9.37 21.53 -19.87
N MET A 17 -10.19 20.51 -20.13
CA MET A 17 -11.58 20.70 -20.54
C MET A 17 -12.43 21.35 -19.45
N VAL A 18 -12.21 20.98 -18.20
CA VAL A 18 -12.85 21.63 -17.05
C VAL A 18 -12.49 23.12 -16.97
N SER A 19 -11.22 23.46 -17.19
CA SER A 19 -10.73 24.85 -17.11
C SER A 19 -11.29 25.77 -18.19
N LYS A 20 -11.75 25.23 -19.34
CA LYS A 20 -12.38 25.96 -20.41
C LYS A 20 -13.76 26.52 -20.01
N LYS A 21 -14.39 26.00 -18.96
CA LYS A 21 -15.67 26.47 -18.40
C LYS A 21 -16.76 26.58 -19.43
N THR A 22 -16.89 25.59 -20.31
CA THR A 22 -17.89 25.55 -21.38
C THR A 22 -19.26 25.12 -20.85
N ASP A 23 -20.32 25.61 -21.48
CA ASP A 23 -21.70 25.23 -21.12
C ASP A 23 -21.98 23.78 -21.52
N VAL A 24 -22.74 23.11 -20.66
CA VAL A 24 -23.24 21.76 -20.90
C VAL A 24 -24.67 21.88 -21.44
N ARG A 25 -24.88 21.40 -22.66
CA ARG A 25 -26.16 21.50 -23.36
C ARG A 25 -26.87 20.16 -23.40
N THR A 26 -28.17 20.18 -23.17
CA THR A 26 -29.04 19.01 -23.24
C THR A 26 -30.10 19.24 -24.30
N ARG A 27 -30.31 18.26 -25.16
CA ARG A 27 -31.35 18.25 -26.18
C ARG A 27 -32.10 16.92 -26.16
N LEU A 28 -33.40 16.96 -26.46
CA LEU A 28 -34.22 15.78 -26.67
C LEU A 28 -34.35 15.56 -28.19
N MET A 29 -34.19 14.35 -28.63
CA MET A 29 -34.31 13.93 -30.03
C MET A 29 -34.53 12.43 -30.14
N THR A 30 -34.83 11.92 -31.34
CA THR A 30 -34.91 10.49 -31.55
C THR A 30 -33.52 9.83 -31.47
N PRO A 31 -33.44 8.54 -31.15
CA PRO A 31 -32.15 7.82 -31.12
C PRO A 31 -31.37 7.90 -32.45
N ASP A 32 -32.09 7.80 -33.57
CA ASP A 32 -31.50 7.89 -34.92
C ASP A 32 -30.89 9.27 -35.20
N GLU A 33 -31.59 10.34 -34.79
CA GLU A 33 -31.08 11.71 -34.92
C GLU A 33 -29.84 11.91 -34.00
N ALA A 34 -29.87 11.35 -32.80
CA ALA A 34 -28.75 11.46 -31.86
C ALA A 34 -27.48 10.84 -32.45
N VAL A 35 -27.57 9.63 -33.00
CA VAL A 35 -26.44 8.93 -33.64
C VAL A 35 -25.96 9.72 -34.88
N LYS A 36 -26.88 10.23 -35.73
CA LYS A 36 -26.53 11.06 -36.90
C LYS A 36 -25.80 12.35 -36.50
N ASN A 37 -26.12 12.90 -35.33
CA ASN A 37 -25.44 14.07 -34.75
C ASN A 37 -24.13 13.70 -33.98
N GLY A 38 -23.64 12.47 -34.11
CA GLY A 38 -22.38 12.01 -33.55
C GLY A 38 -22.43 11.66 -32.05
N ALA A 39 -23.63 11.46 -31.50
CA ALA A 39 -23.75 11.03 -30.12
C ALA A 39 -23.29 9.58 -29.96
N LEU A 40 -22.45 9.32 -28.95
CA LEU A 40 -22.05 7.99 -28.59
C LEU A 40 -23.19 7.27 -27.86
N ALA A 41 -23.74 6.23 -28.50
CA ALA A 41 -24.67 5.29 -27.91
C ALA A 41 -23.88 4.14 -27.32
N LEU A 42 -23.53 4.24 -26.03
CA LEU A 42 -22.79 3.20 -25.33
C LEU A 42 -23.79 2.20 -24.73
N PHE A 43 -23.43 0.88 -24.77
CA PHE A 43 -24.04 -0.17 -23.96
C PHE A 43 -25.30 -0.89 -24.43
N GLY A 44 -25.70 -0.80 -25.69
CA GLY A 44 -26.81 -1.61 -26.22
C GLY A 44 -28.12 -1.46 -25.43
N GLU A 45 -28.33 -0.33 -24.80
CA GLU A 45 -29.55 0.03 -24.09
C GLU A 45 -30.73 0.11 -25.05
N LYS A 46 -31.87 -0.39 -24.64
CA LYS A 46 -33.12 -0.16 -25.38
C LYS A 46 -33.57 1.26 -25.10
N TYR A 47 -33.34 2.11 -26.06
CA TYR A 47 -33.79 3.50 -25.99
C TYR A 47 -35.30 3.59 -26.33
N GLY A 48 -36.00 4.49 -25.64
CA GLY A 48 -37.38 4.86 -26.01
C GLY A 48 -37.43 5.67 -27.30
N ASP A 49 -38.62 6.16 -27.64
CA ASP A 49 -38.85 6.98 -28.84
C ASP A 49 -38.06 8.29 -28.80
N GLU A 50 -37.76 8.79 -27.61
CA GLU A 50 -37.02 10.05 -27.39
C GLU A 50 -35.88 9.81 -26.37
N VAL A 51 -34.70 10.34 -26.68
CA VAL A 51 -33.51 10.27 -25.84
C VAL A 51 -32.95 11.63 -25.51
N ARG A 52 -32.34 11.75 -24.36
CA ARG A 52 -31.65 12.96 -23.95
C ARG A 52 -30.18 12.90 -24.38
N VAL A 53 -29.78 13.82 -25.25
CA VAL A 53 -28.41 14.01 -25.72
C VAL A 53 -27.74 15.10 -24.91
N LEU A 54 -26.61 14.76 -24.30
CA LEU A 54 -25.79 15.69 -23.58
C LEU A 54 -24.56 16.04 -24.42
N SER A 55 -24.28 17.35 -24.56
CA SER A 55 -23.10 17.85 -25.27
C SER A 55 -22.33 18.81 -24.38
N MET A 56 -20.98 18.65 -24.35
CA MET A 56 -20.07 19.49 -23.57
C MET A 56 -18.80 19.79 -24.35
N GLY A 57 -18.11 20.88 -23.94
CA GLY A 57 -16.85 21.28 -24.53
C GLY A 57 -17.03 21.91 -25.92
N ASP A 58 -17.91 22.91 -26.06
CA ASP A 58 -18.13 23.64 -27.30
C ASP A 58 -16.89 24.45 -27.69
N GLU A 59 -16.26 24.06 -28.81
CA GLU A 59 -15.20 24.79 -29.48
C GLU A 59 -15.63 25.08 -30.91
N GLU A 60 -15.94 26.30 -31.21
CA GLU A 60 -16.33 26.75 -32.56
C GLU A 60 -17.49 25.91 -33.18
N GLY A 61 -18.47 25.55 -32.36
CA GLY A 61 -19.60 24.72 -32.77
C GLY A 61 -19.35 23.21 -32.80
N ARG A 62 -18.19 22.75 -32.39
CA ARG A 62 -17.88 21.33 -32.18
C ARG A 62 -17.86 21.01 -30.71
N TYR A 63 -18.59 19.96 -30.34
CA TYR A 63 -18.56 19.46 -28.95
C TYR A 63 -17.44 18.44 -28.76
N PHE A 64 -16.76 18.56 -27.63
CA PHE A 64 -15.75 17.61 -27.21
C PHE A 64 -16.35 16.23 -26.89
N SER A 65 -17.51 16.22 -26.22
CA SER A 65 -18.28 15.02 -25.92
C SER A 65 -19.74 15.23 -26.25
N THR A 66 -20.35 14.25 -26.92
CA THR A 66 -21.79 14.18 -27.16
C THR A 66 -22.24 12.75 -26.89
N GLU A 67 -23.10 12.56 -25.90
CA GLU A 67 -23.48 11.26 -25.38
C GLU A 67 -24.97 11.17 -25.09
N LEU A 68 -25.53 9.96 -25.18
CA LEU A 68 -26.86 9.64 -24.66
C LEU A 68 -26.76 9.45 -23.15
N CYS A 69 -27.35 10.34 -22.37
CA CYS A 69 -27.29 10.26 -20.93
C CYS A 69 -28.53 10.78 -20.22
N GLY A 70 -29.19 9.91 -19.48
CA GLY A 70 -30.35 10.23 -18.64
C GLY A 70 -29.99 10.79 -17.24
N GLY A 71 -28.70 10.82 -16.85
CA GLY A 71 -28.26 11.24 -15.53
C GLY A 71 -28.37 12.76 -15.26
N THR A 72 -27.98 13.15 -14.05
CA THR A 72 -27.86 14.55 -13.62
C THR A 72 -26.48 15.08 -14.01
N HIS A 73 -26.42 16.27 -14.57
CA HIS A 73 -25.19 16.88 -15.05
C HIS A 73 -25.00 18.29 -14.52
N VAL A 74 -23.74 18.72 -14.47
CA VAL A 74 -23.41 20.14 -14.23
C VAL A 74 -23.87 21.00 -15.39
N LYS A 75 -24.17 22.26 -15.15
CA LYS A 75 -24.54 23.21 -16.18
C LYS A 75 -23.36 23.77 -16.96
N ASN A 76 -22.19 23.75 -16.36
CA ASN A 76 -20.94 24.25 -16.92
C ASN A 76 -19.78 23.32 -16.48
N THR A 77 -18.86 23.01 -17.40
CA THR A 77 -17.74 22.11 -17.12
C THR A 77 -16.87 22.61 -15.97
N GLY A 78 -16.73 23.93 -15.78
CA GLY A 78 -16.02 24.52 -14.65
C GLY A 78 -16.58 24.14 -13.27
N ASN A 79 -17.86 23.76 -13.18
CA ASN A 79 -18.48 23.32 -11.94
C ASN A 79 -18.01 21.92 -11.50
N ILE A 80 -17.28 21.20 -12.34
CA ILE A 80 -16.68 19.90 -11.99
C ILE A 80 -15.56 20.10 -10.98
N GLY A 81 -14.80 21.20 -11.10
CA GLY A 81 -13.63 21.46 -10.28
C GLY A 81 -12.46 20.54 -10.64
N LYS A 82 -11.45 20.49 -9.78
CA LYS A 82 -10.26 19.67 -10.00
C LYS A 82 -10.61 18.17 -9.99
N PHE A 83 -10.22 17.48 -11.05
CA PHE A 83 -10.44 16.04 -11.24
C PHE A 83 -9.15 15.26 -11.03
N LYS A 84 -9.24 14.10 -10.38
CA LYS A 84 -8.12 13.16 -10.22
C LYS A 84 -8.60 11.72 -10.15
N ILE A 85 -7.89 10.82 -10.85
CA ILE A 85 -8.09 9.37 -10.78
C ILE A 85 -7.41 8.86 -9.50
N ILE A 86 -8.16 8.15 -8.67
CA ILE A 86 -7.67 7.61 -7.39
C ILE A 86 -7.40 6.11 -7.43
N SER A 87 -8.09 5.38 -8.27
CA SER A 87 -7.87 3.94 -8.43
C SER A 87 -8.28 3.43 -9.80
N GLN A 88 -7.71 2.29 -10.16
CA GLN A 88 -8.13 1.47 -11.30
C GLN A 88 -8.12 0.00 -10.92
N SER A 89 -9.11 -0.75 -11.37
CA SER A 89 -9.21 -2.20 -11.15
C SER A 89 -9.78 -2.91 -12.37
N SER A 90 -9.49 -4.20 -12.50
CA SER A 90 -10.13 -5.06 -13.49
C SER A 90 -11.41 -5.63 -12.89
N ILE A 91 -12.51 -5.62 -13.65
CA ILE A 91 -13.79 -6.20 -13.21
C ILE A 91 -14.04 -7.51 -13.98
N ALA A 92 -13.73 -7.54 -15.26
CA ALA A 92 -13.90 -8.69 -16.12
C ALA A 92 -12.86 -8.65 -17.25
N ALA A 93 -12.81 -9.70 -18.09
CA ALA A 93 -11.96 -9.71 -19.26
C ALA A 93 -12.29 -8.51 -20.16
N GLY A 94 -11.31 -7.63 -20.38
CA GLY A 94 -11.45 -6.42 -21.20
C GLY A 94 -12.18 -5.24 -20.53
N VAL A 95 -12.73 -5.40 -19.31
CA VAL A 95 -13.48 -4.34 -18.62
C VAL A 95 -12.69 -3.83 -17.43
N ARG A 96 -12.51 -2.51 -17.35
CA ARG A 96 -11.84 -1.82 -16.26
C ARG A 96 -12.77 -0.87 -15.54
N ARG A 97 -12.61 -0.79 -14.23
CA ARG A 97 -13.21 0.25 -13.39
C ARG A 97 -12.16 1.30 -13.10
N ILE A 98 -12.51 2.55 -13.34
CA ILE A 98 -11.74 3.72 -12.93
C ILE A 98 -12.56 4.47 -11.89
N GLU A 99 -11.93 4.79 -10.76
CA GLU A 99 -12.51 5.62 -9.73
C GLU A 99 -11.80 6.96 -9.72
N ALA A 100 -12.57 8.02 -9.73
CA ALA A 100 -12.06 9.38 -9.72
C ALA A 100 -12.82 10.24 -8.71
N LEU A 101 -12.14 11.20 -8.15
CA LEU A 101 -12.71 12.20 -7.27
C LEU A 101 -12.56 13.59 -7.89
N ARG A 102 -13.42 14.51 -7.44
CA ARG A 102 -13.41 15.89 -7.89
C ARG A 102 -13.60 16.85 -6.73
N ASP A 103 -13.17 18.10 -6.94
CA ASP A 103 -13.44 19.25 -6.08
C ASP A 103 -13.24 18.96 -4.58
N LYS A 104 -14.22 19.26 -3.74
CA LYS A 104 -14.15 19.08 -2.28
C LYS A 104 -13.86 17.64 -1.85
N GLN A 105 -14.45 16.65 -2.53
CA GLN A 105 -14.19 15.24 -2.23
C GLN A 105 -12.72 14.87 -2.47
N LEU A 106 -12.11 15.43 -3.52
CA LEU A 106 -10.70 15.26 -3.80
C LEU A 106 -9.84 15.93 -2.73
N GLU A 107 -10.18 17.15 -2.30
CA GLU A 107 -9.46 17.85 -1.24
C GLU A 107 -9.48 17.08 0.08
N GLU A 108 -10.65 16.58 0.49
CA GLU A 108 -10.79 15.76 1.69
C GLU A 108 -9.98 14.46 1.61
N TYR A 109 -10.03 13.79 0.47
CA TYR A 109 -9.26 12.58 0.22
C TYR A 109 -7.75 12.84 0.34
N LEU A 110 -7.25 13.90 -0.29
CA LEU A 110 -5.82 14.26 -0.24
C LEU A 110 -5.39 14.62 1.18
N LYS A 111 -6.18 15.40 1.92
CA LYS A 111 -5.93 15.73 3.33
C LYS A 111 -5.87 14.47 4.20
N ASN A 112 -6.79 13.54 4.00
CA ASN A 112 -6.81 12.29 4.76
C ASN A 112 -5.61 11.40 4.41
N LYS A 113 -5.25 11.30 3.13
CA LYS A 113 -4.08 10.56 2.67
C LYS A 113 -2.78 11.12 3.27
N GLU A 114 -2.64 12.44 3.29
CA GLU A 114 -1.49 13.12 3.91
C GLU A 114 -1.43 12.86 5.42
N LYS A 115 -2.55 12.96 6.13
CA LYS A 115 -2.63 12.64 7.56
C LYS A 115 -2.20 11.19 7.86
N LEU A 116 -2.70 10.23 7.09
CA LEU A 116 -2.33 8.82 7.25
C LEU A 116 -0.84 8.58 6.94
N SER A 117 -0.30 9.22 5.93
CA SER A 117 1.13 9.19 5.60
C SER A 117 1.97 9.72 6.75
N ASN A 118 1.60 10.88 7.31
CA ASN A 118 2.30 11.50 8.44
C ASN A 118 2.24 10.65 9.71
N ILE A 119 1.09 10.01 9.98
CA ILE A 119 0.95 9.08 11.12
C ILE A 119 1.85 7.85 10.92
N SER A 120 1.86 7.28 9.72
CA SER A 120 2.73 6.14 9.41
C SER A 120 4.20 6.49 9.53
N PHE A 121 4.60 7.68 9.04
CA PHE A 121 5.96 8.17 9.14
C PHE A 121 6.39 8.31 10.61
N LYS A 122 5.58 8.97 11.46
CA LYS A 122 5.86 9.12 12.90
C LYS A 122 6.00 7.78 13.61
N LYS A 123 5.07 6.83 13.35
CA LYS A 123 5.15 5.49 13.94
C LYS A 123 6.42 4.73 13.56
N ASN A 124 6.82 4.81 12.29
CA ASN A 124 8.06 4.20 11.84
C ASN A 124 9.28 4.85 12.50
N ASP A 125 9.31 6.18 12.59
CA ASP A 125 10.41 6.91 13.22
C ASP A 125 10.54 6.58 14.72
N GLU A 126 9.41 6.51 15.43
CA GLU A 126 9.37 6.09 16.84
C GLU A 126 9.87 4.64 17.01
N ALA A 127 9.41 3.71 16.17
CA ALA A 127 9.85 2.31 16.23
C ALA A 127 11.36 2.15 15.92
N ILE A 128 11.89 2.90 14.97
CA ILE A 128 13.32 2.89 14.64
C ILE A 128 14.14 3.41 15.83
N LYS A 129 13.70 4.50 16.46
CA LYS A 129 14.37 5.08 17.65
C LYS A 129 14.36 4.09 18.81
N GLU A 130 13.21 3.49 19.09
CA GLU A 130 13.06 2.53 20.19
C GLU A 130 13.95 1.29 19.98
N LEU A 131 13.89 0.66 18.80
CA LEU A 131 14.72 -0.50 18.47
C LEU A 131 16.22 -0.16 18.50
N SER A 132 16.58 1.02 18.00
CA SER A 132 17.98 1.48 18.04
C SER A 132 18.47 1.65 19.48
N GLN A 133 17.64 2.23 20.35
CA GLN A 133 17.99 2.41 21.77
C GLN A 133 18.14 1.05 22.46
N GLN A 134 17.23 0.12 22.26
CA GLN A 134 17.32 -1.23 22.82
C GLN A 134 18.59 -1.96 22.38
N ILE A 135 19.00 -1.82 21.12
CA ILE A 135 20.26 -2.38 20.61
C ILE A 135 21.46 -1.76 21.34
N ILE A 136 21.46 -0.45 21.55
CA ILE A 136 22.52 0.27 22.25
C ILE A 136 22.58 -0.17 23.73
N ASP A 137 21.43 -0.27 24.40
CA ASP A 137 21.34 -0.69 25.80
C ASP A 137 21.89 -2.11 26.03
N LEU A 138 21.82 -2.97 25.01
CA LEU A 138 22.45 -4.29 25.00
C LEU A 138 23.92 -4.29 24.52
N GLY A 139 24.54 -3.11 24.37
CA GLY A 139 25.93 -2.94 23.95
C GLY A 139 26.18 -3.13 22.45
N GLY A 140 25.12 -3.18 21.63
CA GLY A 140 25.22 -3.27 20.18
C GLY A 140 25.30 -1.89 19.50
N LYS A 141 25.53 -1.90 18.17
CA LYS A 141 25.51 -0.71 17.32
C LYS A 141 24.41 -0.88 16.26
N PRO A 142 23.34 -0.06 16.24
CA PRO A 142 22.28 -0.21 15.26
C PRO A 142 22.79 0.09 13.85
N THR A 143 22.38 -0.72 12.87
CA THR A 143 22.69 -0.52 11.45
C THR A 143 21.56 0.25 10.77
N LEU A 144 21.84 1.49 10.32
CA LEU A 144 20.85 2.43 9.80
C LEU A 144 21.03 2.73 8.30
N GLU A 145 21.59 1.81 7.54
CA GLU A 145 21.94 2.02 6.11
C GLU A 145 20.74 1.86 5.17
N GLU A 146 19.64 1.28 5.64
CA GLU A 146 18.46 1.02 4.82
C GLU A 146 17.56 2.25 4.71
N ILE A 147 17.12 2.58 3.50
CA ILE A 147 16.30 3.76 3.21
C ILE A 147 14.80 3.49 3.45
N ASP A 148 14.32 2.26 3.18
CA ASP A 148 12.92 1.90 3.43
C ASP A 148 12.69 1.67 4.93
N PRO A 149 11.85 2.49 5.60
CA PRO A 149 11.63 2.37 7.03
C PRO A 149 11.09 1.00 7.48
N LYS A 150 10.31 0.32 6.65
CA LYS A 150 9.76 -1.00 6.98
C LYS A 150 10.84 -2.08 6.94
N ILE A 151 11.72 -2.01 5.95
CA ILE A 151 12.86 -2.92 5.83
C ILE A 151 13.84 -2.63 6.96
N LEU A 152 14.10 -1.37 7.27
CA LEU A 152 14.96 -0.95 8.37
C LEU A 152 14.45 -1.49 9.72
N ILE A 153 13.18 -1.31 10.06
CA ILE A 153 12.56 -1.84 11.27
C ILE A 153 12.74 -3.37 11.35
N LYS A 154 12.48 -4.09 10.25
CA LYS A 154 12.67 -5.53 10.19
C LYS A 154 14.12 -5.95 10.43
N ASN A 155 15.08 -5.21 9.91
CA ASN A 155 16.51 -5.48 10.08
C ASN A 155 16.95 -5.18 11.51
N LEU A 156 16.52 -4.06 12.09
CA LEU A 156 16.79 -3.72 13.48
C LEU A 156 16.18 -4.75 14.46
N THR A 157 14.96 -5.21 14.20
CA THR A 157 14.33 -6.27 14.99
C THR A 157 15.17 -7.55 14.98
N LYS A 158 15.64 -7.99 13.81
CA LYS A 158 16.53 -9.17 13.71
C LYS A 158 17.87 -8.97 14.43
N GLN A 159 18.42 -7.75 14.34
CA GLN A 159 19.67 -7.41 15.03
C GLN A 159 19.48 -7.44 16.55
N LEU A 160 18.37 -6.89 17.04
CA LEU A 160 18.02 -6.91 18.46
C LEU A 160 17.84 -8.34 18.97
N ASP A 161 17.10 -9.19 18.24
CA ASP A 161 16.92 -10.61 18.58
C ASP A 161 18.29 -11.32 18.72
N ALA A 162 19.18 -11.10 17.76
CA ALA A 162 20.50 -11.73 17.77
C ALA A 162 21.36 -11.29 18.97
N ILE A 163 21.37 -9.99 19.28
CA ILE A 163 22.13 -9.45 20.42
C ILE A 163 21.54 -9.92 21.75
N SER A 164 20.21 -9.94 21.85
CA SER A 164 19.51 -10.42 23.05
C SER A 164 19.85 -11.87 23.37
N VAL A 165 19.90 -12.74 22.36
CA VAL A 165 20.31 -14.14 22.51
C VAL A 165 21.75 -14.24 23.07
N VAL A 166 22.68 -13.45 22.49
CA VAL A 166 24.08 -13.44 22.97
C VAL A 166 24.16 -12.97 24.42
N SER A 167 23.49 -11.87 24.75
CA SER A 167 23.43 -11.31 26.09
C SER A 167 22.91 -12.32 27.14
N ILE A 168 21.87 -13.09 26.80
CA ILE A 168 21.31 -14.13 27.67
C ILE A 168 22.32 -15.27 27.85
N LEU A 169 23.00 -15.67 26.78
CA LEU A 169 23.98 -16.78 26.84
C LEU A 169 25.24 -16.42 27.61
N ASP A 170 25.66 -15.16 27.61
CA ASP A 170 26.82 -14.66 28.36
C ASP A 170 26.52 -14.45 29.84
N ASP A 171 25.24 -14.30 30.21
CA ASP A 171 24.80 -14.14 31.59
C ASP A 171 24.82 -15.52 32.31
N LYS A 172 25.84 -15.73 33.13
CA LYS A 172 26.01 -16.97 33.90
C LYS A 172 24.87 -17.27 34.88
N SER A 173 24.06 -16.30 35.23
CA SER A 173 22.87 -16.49 36.08
C SER A 173 21.69 -17.05 35.30
N LYS A 174 21.59 -16.71 34.01
CA LYS A 174 20.53 -17.15 33.11
C LYS A 174 20.89 -18.36 32.24
N ASN A 175 22.20 -18.65 32.11
CA ASN A 175 22.71 -19.74 31.30
C ASN A 175 23.64 -20.62 32.14
N ILE A 176 23.07 -21.65 32.71
CA ILE A 176 23.79 -22.59 33.58
C ILE A 176 24.06 -23.87 32.80
N ILE A 177 25.35 -24.20 32.60
CA ILE A 177 25.77 -25.40 31.89
C ILE A 177 26.45 -26.36 32.91
N LYS A 178 26.01 -27.63 32.91
CA LYS A 178 26.61 -28.70 33.71
C LYS A 178 26.89 -29.89 32.83
N ASP A 179 28.17 -30.23 32.68
CA ASP A 179 28.61 -31.43 31.97
C ASP A 179 28.87 -32.54 32.95
N ILE A 180 28.28 -33.72 32.76
CA ILE A 180 28.43 -34.94 33.59
C ILE A 180 28.81 -36.10 32.68
N LYS A 181 29.55 -37.07 33.21
CA LYS A 181 29.86 -38.33 32.53
C LYS A 181 29.16 -39.48 33.28
N ILE A 182 28.33 -40.23 32.57
CA ILE A 182 27.62 -41.40 33.10
C ILE A 182 27.94 -42.58 32.20
N ASN A 183 28.62 -43.60 32.75
CA ASN A 183 28.96 -44.82 32.01
C ASN A 183 29.57 -44.55 30.62
N GLU A 184 30.57 -43.69 30.55
CA GLU A 184 31.26 -43.25 29.31
C GLU A 184 30.50 -42.30 28.40
N VAL A 185 29.21 -42.09 28.59
CA VAL A 185 28.40 -41.10 27.84
C VAL A 185 28.53 -39.73 28.48
N LYS A 186 28.85 -38.72 27.71
CA LYS A 186 28.84 -37.33 28.15
C LYS A 186 27.40 -36.79 28.11
N LEU A 187 26.96 -36.18 29.20
CA LEU A 187 25.64 -35.54 29.30
C LEU A 187 25.82 -34.06 29.62
N ARG A 188 25.35 -33.19 28.75
CA ARG A 188 25.24 -31.75 29.02
C ARG A 188 23.81 -31.43 29.45
N LEU A 189 23.69 -30.83 30.62
CA LEU A 189 22.46 -30.20 31.10
C LEU A 189 22.66 -28.69 31.00
N GLN A 190 21.81 -28.03 30.24
CA GLN A 190 21.86 -26.57 30.07
C GLN A 190 20.51 -25.99 30.45
N LYS A 191 20.46 -25.16 31.49
CA LYS A 191 19.28 -24.40 31.88
C LYS A 191 19.44 -22.97 31.36
N VAL A 192 18.51 -22.50 30.54
CA VAL A 192 18.50 -21.14 30.02
C VAL A 192 17.17 -20.51 30.33
N GLU A 193 17.20 -19.27 30.81
CA GLU A 193 15.99 -18.49 31.12
C GLU A 193 15.88 -17.31 30.16
N GLY A 194 14.66 -17.09 29.60
CA GLY A 194 14.34 -15.94 28.73
C GLY A 194 14.59 -16.15 27.24
N LEU A 195 14.93 -17.38 26.79
CA LEU A 195 15.08 -17.70 25.37
C LEU A 195 13.77 -18.21 24.74
N GLU A 196 13.52 -17.82 23.49
CA GLU A 196 12.41 -18.38 22.71
C GLU A 196 12.69 -19.83 22.29
N SER A 197 11.63 -20.64 22.16
CA SER A 197 11.73 -22.07 21.80
C SER A 197 12.50 -22.35 20.51
N LYS A 198 12.48 -21.43 19.54
CA LYS A 198 13.26 -21.55 18.28
C LYS A 198 14.77 -21.54 18.52
N GLU A 199 15.24 -20.81 19.54
CA GLU A 199 16.65 -20.66 19.86
C GLU A 199 17.16 -21.85 20.67
N LEU A 200 16.31 -22.51 21.48
CA LEU A 200 16.68 -23.72 22.22
C LEU A 200 17.20 -24.84 21.31
N ARG A 201 16.56 -25.00 20.12
CA ARG A 201 17.02 -26.00 19.14
C ARG A 201 18.46 -25.73 18.67
N LYS A 202 18.79 -24.45 18.43
CA LYS A 202 20.15 -24.07 18.03
C LYS A 202 21.18 -24.36 19.13
N LEU A 203 20.80 -24.21 20.41
CA LEU A 203 21.66 -24.55 21.54
C LEU A 203 21.92 -26.05 21.62
N VAL A 204 20.89 -26.88 21.41
CA VAL A 204 21.05 -28.35 21.36
C VAL A 204 22.02 -28.73 20.24
N ASP A 205 21.84 -28.15 19.04
CA ASP A 205 22.73 -28.43 17.89
C ASP A 205 24.18 -27.98 18.15
N LYS A 206 24.37 -26.83 18.81
CA LYS A 206 25.70 -26.35 19.24
C LYS A 206 26.31 -27.28 20.26
N GLY A 207 25.57 -27.65 21.31
CA GLY A 207 26.03 -28.55 22.35
C GLY A 207 26.41 -29.93 21.80
N LYS A 208 25.67 -30.49 20.85
CA LYS A 208 25.99 -31.74 20.16
C LYS A 208 27.33 -31.68 19.42
N LYS A 209 27.59 -30.55 18.71
CA LYS A 209 28.85 -30.35 17.99
C LYS A 209 30.06 -30.28 18.96
N GLU A 210 29.87 -29.65 20.11
CA GLU A 210 30.93 -29.50 21.12
C GLU A 210 31.22 -30.81 21.86
N LEU A 211 30.24 -31.64 22.14
CA LEU A 211 30.42 -32.91 22.83
C LEU A 211 30.98 -34.03 21.94
N ILE A 212 30.84 -33.89 20.59
CA ILE A 212 31.18 -34.92 19.58
C ILE A 212 30.35 -36.19 19.78
N GLU A 213 30.41 -36.82 20.96
CA GLU A 213 29.56 -37.93 21.36
C GLU A 213 28.94 -37.64 22.75
N GLY A 214 27.59 -37.65 22.82
CA GLY A 214 26.90 -37.37 24.07
C GLY A 214 25.44 -36.95 23.87
N VAL A 215 24.80 -36.63 24.99
CA VAL A 215 23.41 -36.17 25.06
C VAL A 215 23.40 -34.71 25.53
N VAL A 216 22.60 -33.89 24.88
CA VAL A 216 22.35 -32.49 25.27
C VAL A 216 20.89 -32.32 25.63
N VAL A 217 20.63 -31.77 26.81
CA VAL A 217 19.32 -31.42 27.32
C VAL A 217 19.34 -29.94 27.65
N VAL A 218 18.41 -29.18 27.05
CA VAL A 218 18.25 -27.72 27.25
C VAL A 218 16.87 -27.42 27.80
#